data_46796271c31a1513e8712b96e061ae01
#
_entry.id   46796271c31a1513e8712b96e061ae01
#
_cell.length_a   1.000
_cell.length_b   1.000
_cell.length_c   1.000
_cell.angle_alpha   90.00
_cell.angle_beta   90.00
_cell.angle_gamma   90.00
#
_symmetry.space_group_name_H-M   'P 1'
#
loop_
_entity.id
_entity.type
_entity.pdbx_description
1 polymer ?
#
loop_
_entity_poly.entity_id
_entity_poly.type
_entity_poly.pdbx_seq_one_letter_code
_entity_poly.pdbx_strand_id
1 'polypeptide(L)'
;DALVNPRLKGGKKPEGKSDERLSTDVQEALSEGLALKRYLLKLHEKEITRTNRMQLDPNAKPILQVKNLSIRFPNRYGDIPLVDNISFTVNEGETMGLVGESGCGKSITAFSIMGLLPKTAKITGEVLFTDRSGKQHSLLNSHNLSELRGSEIAMIYQDSLSALNPSMRIKDQMAQLIKRGSHHTAEKLLEWVHLDPEKVLNRYPHELSGGQRQRVVIAMALTREPKLLIADEPTTALDVTVQAEVVKLLNELREKLGFAMVFVSHDLALVAQLAHHITVMYAGQVVEMAPTSLLLANPTHEYTRGLLGSVLSTEVRAKRLYQIPGSVPSPYDFAVGDRFASRSLRPDANPDQKLVLTAVEGEPSHLWASHLAKPVTEAKGA
;
A
#
# COMPACT_ATOMS: atom_id res chain seq x y z
N ASP A 1 9.05 -61.10 -0.26
CA ASP A 1 10.14 -61.71 0.53
C ASP A 1 11.16 -60.66 0.86
N ALA A 2 11.14 -60.25 2.03
CA ALA A 2 12.05 -60.51 3.14
C ALA A 2 13.43 -59.82 3.07
N LEU A 3 13.55 -58.81 3.94
CA LEU A 3 14.56 -58.76 5.01
C LEU A 3 16.04 -58.70 4.59
N VAL A 4 16.76 -57.66 5.05
CA VAL A 4 17.64 -57.77 6.20
C VAL A 4 18.33 -56.43 6.48
N ASN A 5 18.24 -56.00 7.71
CA ASN A 5 18.94 -54.92 8.35
C ASN A 5 20.39 -55.32 8.69
N PRO A 6 21.43 -54.56 8.39
CA PRO A 6 22.72 -54.72 9.07
C PRO A 6 23.04 -53.54 10.02
N ARG A 7 23.15 -53.91 11.23
CA ARG A 7 23.72 -53.35 12.43
C ARG A 7 24.76 -52.24 12.23
N LEU A 8 24.56 -51.16 12.95
CA LEU A 8 25.50 -50.16 13.39
C LEU A 8 26.83 -50.77 13.89
N LYS A 9 27.92 -50.37 13.27
CA LYS A 9 29.25 -50.37 13.90
C LYS A 9 29.74 -48.93 13.96
N GLY A 10 30.22 -48.58 15.16
CA GLY A 10 30.61 -47.23 15.58
C GLY A 10 31.61 -46.57 14.63
N GLY A 11 31.30 -45.37 14.26
CA GLY A 11 32.18 -44.42 13.60
C GLY A 11 32.24 -43.14 14.42
N LYS A 12 33.43 -42.69 14.70
CA LYS A 12 33.85 -41.54 15.50
C LYS A 12 33.02 -40.30 15.21
N LYS A 13 32.64 -39.57 16.26
CA LYS A 13 32.18 -38.20 16.19
C LYS A 13 33.16 -37.36 15.35
N PRO A 14 32.70 -36.54 14.41
CA PRO A 14 33.52 -35.46 13.89
C PRO A 14 33.44 -34.30 14.87
N GLU A 15 34.43 -34.16 15.69
CA GLU A 15 34.70 -32.96 16.45
C GLU A 15 35.17 -31.86 15.50
N GLY A 16 34.60 -30.64 15.61
CA GLY A 16 35.31 -29.43 15.25
C GLY A 16 34.92 -28.67 13.99
N LYS A 17 33.75 -28.92 13.34
CA LYS A 17 33.32 -28.07 12.19
C LYS A 17 31.92 -27.47 12.26
N SER A 18 31.14 -27.78 13.27
CA SER A 18 29.78 -27.23 13.43
C SER A 18 29.77 -25.86 14.13
N ASP A 19 30.71 -25.59 15.02
CA ASP A 19 30.71 -24.35 15.81
C ASP A 19 31.23 -23.13 15.03
N GLU A 20 32.19 -23.30 14.15
CA GLU A 20 32.68 -22.19 13.32
C GLU A 20 31.68 -21.77 12.23
N ARG A 21 30.88 -22.70 11.66
CA ARG A 21 29.83 -22.34 10.69
C ARG A 21 28.63 -21.68 11.34
N LEU A 22 28.22 -22.11 12.52
CA LEU A 22 27.19 -21.48 13.32
C LEU A 22 27.60 -20.08 13.77
N SER A 23 28.87 -19.88 14.10
CA SER A 23 29.38 -18.54 14.47
C SER A 23 29.44 -17.59 13.27
N THR A 24 29.75 -18.11 12.07
CA THR A 24 29.79 -17.31 10.84
C THR A 24 28.38 -16.90 10.38
N ASP A 25 27.42 -17.83 10.40
CA ASP A 25 26.02 -17.54 10.05
C ASP A 25 25.37 -16.56 11.02
N VAL A 26 25.68 -16.65 12.32
CA VAL A 26 25.21 -15.70 13.33
C VAL A 26 25.88 -14.33 13.17
N GLN A 27 27.17 -14.28 12.84
CA GLN A 27 27.85 -13.00 12.55
C GLN A 27 27.37 -12.36 11.25
N GLU A 28 27.07 -13.13 10.20
CA GLU A 28 26.46 -12.65 8.97
C GLU A 28 25.04 -12.11 9.24
N ALA A 29 24.19 -12.83 9.97
CA ALA A 29 22.86 -12.39 10.34
C ALA A 29 22.87 -11.12 11.21
N LEU A 30 23.83 -11.00 12.14
CA LEU A 30 24.06 -9.79 12.93
C LEU A 30 24.54 -8.62 12.06
N SER A 31 25.40 -8.85 11.09
CA SER A 31 25.89 -7.82 10.17
C SER A 31 24.79 -7.33 9.22
N GLU A 32 23.92 -8.22 8.75
CA GLU A 32 22.74 -7.88 7.94
C GLU A 32 21.70 -7.10 8.77
N GLY A 33 21.45 -7.51 10.02
CA GLY A 33 20.60 -6.78 10.94
C GLY A 33 21.11 -5.36 11.26
N LEU A 34 22.43 -5.20 11.38
CA LEU A 34 23.07 -3.90 11.58
C LEU A 34 23.01 -3.03 10.30
N ALA A 35 23.13 -3.59 9.12
CA ALA A 35 22.97 -2.90 7.86
C ALA A 35 21.53 -2.41 7.69
N LEU A 36 20.54 -3.26 7.98
CA LEU A 36 19.13 -2.89 8.02
C LEU A 36 18.88 -1.75 8.98
N LYS A 37 19.37 -1.83 10.20
CA LYS A 37 19.21 -0.76 11.21
C LYS A 37 19.81 0.56 10.74
N ARG A 38 21.00 0.55 10.14
CA ARG A 38 21.64 1.79 9.61
C ARG A 38 20.85 2.41 8.47
N TYR A 39 20.27 1.60 7.61
CA TYR A 39 19.44 2.11 6.51
C TYR A 39 18.13 2.69 7.03
N LEU A 40 17.44 1.97 7.93
CA LEU A 40 16.22 2.49 8.57
C LEU A 40 16.48 3.80 9.29
N LEU A 41 17.64 3.92 9.97
CA LEU A 41 18.05 5.19 10.59
C LEU A 41 18.27 6.29 9.54
N LYS A 42 18.89 5.99 8.39
CA LYS A 42 19.05 6.97 7.31
C LYS A 42 17.72 7.38 6.68
N LEU A 43 16.79 6.44 6.50
CA LEU A 43 15.43 6.77 6.06
C LEU A 43 14.73 7.63 7.10
N HIS A 44 14.87 7.29 8.37
CA HIS A 44 14.31 8.06 9.48
C HIS A 44 14.90 9.50 9.55
N GLU A 45 16.20 9.65 9.39
CA GLU A 45 16.87 10.97 9.32
C GLU A 45 16.41 11.79 8.13
N LYS A 46 16.27 11.16 6.95
CA LYS A 46 15.69 11.80 5.77
C LYS A 46 14.23 12.21 6.02
N GLU A 47 13.47 11.41 6.73
CA GLU A 47 12.09 11.69 7.06
C GLU A 47 11.97 12.82 8.10
N ILE A 48 12.79 12.84 9.13
CA ILE A 48 12.85 13.94 10.10
C ILE A 48 13.17 15.28 9.41
N THR A 49 14.08 15.30 8.43
CA THR A 49 14.36 16.51 7.64
C THR A 49 13.17 16.90 6.74
N ARG A 50 12.31 15.96 6.38
CA ARG A 50 11.06 16.18 5.65
C ARG A 50 9.89 16.55 6.55
N THR A 51 9.90 16.17 7.82
CA THR A 51 8.77 16.31 8.75
C THR A 51 8.32 17.75 8.91
N ASN A 52 9.15 18.76 8.68
CA ASN A 52 8.70 20.16 8.62
C ASN A 52 7.73 20.42 7.44
N ARG A 53 7.71 19.56 6.41
CA ARG A 53 6.82 19.65 5.25
C ARG A 53 5.66 18.65 5.30
N MET A 54 5.76 17.63 6.15
CA MET A 54 4.80 16.53 6.25
C MET A 54 4.08 16.49 7.60
N GLN A 55 4.14 17.56 8.39
CA GLN A 55 3.32 17.65 9.59
C GLN A 55 1.86 17.83 9.17
N LEU A 56 1.04 16.84 9.51
CA LEU A 56 -0.40 17.01 9.46
C LEU A 56 -0.82 18.05 10.50
N ASP A 57 -1.81 18.87 10.13
CA ASP A 57 -2.49 19.70 11.11
C ASP A 57 -3.02 18.78 12.23
N PRO A 58 -2.65 18.99 13.50
CA PRO A 58 -3.17 18.19 14.61
C PRO A 58 -4.71 18.19 14.70
N ASN A 59 -5.36 19.19 14.09
CA ASN A 59 -6.82 19.34 14.02
C ASN A 59 -7.41 18.83 12.69
N ALA A 60 -6.60 18.20 11.82
CA ALA A 60 -7.08 17.67 10.55
C ALA A 60 -8.22 16.68 10.77
N LYS A 61 -9.34 16.89 10.06
CA LYS A 61 -10.53 16.07 10.23
C LYS A 61 -10.47 14.84 9.32
N PRO A 62 -11.05 13.71 9.76
CA PRO A 62 -11.20 12.54 8.91
C PRO A 62 -12.05 12.84 7.67
N ILE A 63 -11.53 12.57 6.48
CA ILE A 63 -12.30 12.69 5.22
C ILE A 63 -12.68 11.33 4.65
N LEU A 64 -11.88 10.30 4.89
CA LEU A 64 -12.19 8.93 4.53
C LEU A 64 -12.03 8.03 5.76
N GLN A 65 -13.07 7.28 6.08
CA GLN A 65 -13.05 6.29 7.14
C GLN A 65 -13.51 4.94 6.56
N VAL A 66 -12.62 3.98 6.59
CA VAL A 66 -12.91 2.57 6.26
C VAL A 66 -13.01 1.81 7.58
N LYS A 67 -14.16 1.15 7.82
CA LYS A 67 -14.44 0.43 9.07
C LYS A 67 -14.89 -0.99 8.79
N ASN A 68 -14.14 -1.95 9.28
CA ASN A 68 -14.44 -3.39 9.22
C ASN A 68 -14.80 -3.85 7.79
N LEU A 69 -14.11 -3.30 6.79
CA LEU A 69 -14.37 -3.60 5.39
C LEU A 69 -13.96 -5.04 5.07
N SER A 70 -14.92 -5.82 4.59
CA SER A 70 -14.66 -7.15 4.03
C SER A 70 -15.27 -7.27 2.65
N ILE A 71 -14.54 -7.90 1.72
CA ILE A 71 -14.92 -8.04 0.32
C ILE A 71 -14.79 -9.50 -0.10
N ARG A 72 -15.89 -10.06 -0.62
CA ARG A 72 -15.97 -11.44 -1.11
C ARG A 72 -16.44 -11.46 -2.56
N PHE A 73 -16.03 -12.50 -3.27
CA PHE A 73 -16.53 -12.80 -4.62
C PHE A 73 -17.08 -14.25 -4.63
N PRO A 74 -18.32 -14.45 -4.17
CA PRO A 74 -18.89 -15.80 -3.95
C PRO A 74 -18.83 -16.69 -5.18
N ASN A 75 -19.06 -16.13 -6.39
CA ASN A 75 -19.07 -16.87 -7.64
C ASN A 75 -17.66 -17.38 -8.04
N ARG A 76 -16.59 -16.86 -7.43
CA ARG A 76 -15.22 -17.23 -7.79
C ARG A 76 -14.47 -17.90 -6.65
N TYR A 77 -14.64 -17.43 -5.41
CA TYR A 77 -13.85 -17.88 -4.26
C TYR A 77 -14.74 -18.34 -3.09
N GLY A 78 -16.05 -18.52 -3.33
CA GLY A 78 -16.97 -18.88 -2.24
C GLY A 78 -17.06 -17.79 -1.17
N ASP A 79 -17.15 -18.21 0.08
CA ASP A 79 -17.28 -17.30 1.22
C ASP A 79 -15.93 -16.77 1.75
N ILE A 80 -14.83 -17.05 1.08
CA ILE A 80 -13.50 -16.58 1.46
C ILE A 80 -13.40 -15.07 1.20
N PRO A 81 -13.11 -14.23 2.22
CA PRO A 81 -12.92 -12.80 2.01
C PRO A 81 -11.56 -12.53 1.39
N LEU A 82 -11.53 -11.86 0.22
CA LEU A 82 -10.29 -11.38 -0.39
C LEU A 82 -9.71 -10.18 0.36
N VAL A 83 -10.57 -9.35 0.93
CA VAL A 83 -10.25 -8.33 1.92
C VAL A 83 -11.02 -8.68 3.17
N ASP A 84 -10.36 -8.72 4.31
CA ASP A 84 -10.89 -9.28 5.54
C ASP A 84 -10.76 -8.30 6.70
N ASN A 85 -11.88 -7.69 7.06
CA ASN A 85 -12.06 -6.87 8.26
C ASN A 85 -11.01 -5.75 8.42
N ILE A 86 -10.73 -5.01 7.34
CA ILE A 86 -9.75 -3.93 7.39
C ILE A 86 -10.39 -2.61 7.84
N SER A 87 -9.62 -1.82 8.59
CA SER A 87 -10.02 -0.50 9.06
C SER A 87 -8.85 0.48 8.97
N PHE A 88 -9.10 1.68 8.44
CA PHE A 88 -8.14 2.78 8.43
C PHE A 88 -8.85 4.12 8.21
N THR A 89 -8.16 5.20 8.49
CA THR A 89 -8.66 6.57 8.34
C THR A 89 -7.67 7.40 7.54
N VAL A 90 -8.17 8.33 6.74
CA VAL A 90 -7.37 9.33 6.03
C VAL A 90 -7.93 10.71 6.40
N ASN A 91 -7.05 11.61 6.85
CA ASN A 91 -7.41 12.96 7.27
C ASN A 91 -7.22 13.98 6.12
N GLU A 92 -7.72 15.19 6.31
CA GLU A 92 -7.52 16.29 5.36
C GLU A 92 -6.05 16.55 5.12
N GLY A 93 -5.62 16.66 3.86
CA GLY A 93 -4.24 16.88 3.46
C GLY A 93 -3.27 15.72 3.71
N GLU A 94 -3.75 14.61 4.27
CA GLU A 94 -2.94 13.42 4.54
C GLU A 94 -2.66 12.60 3.28
N THR A 95 -1.46 12.06 3.17
CA THR A 95 -1.15 10.92 2.30
C THR A 95 -1.04 9.67 3.16
N MET A 96 -1.94 8.72 2.95
CA MET A 96 -1.87 7.37 3.52
C MET A 96 -1.34 6.40 2.47
N GLY A 97 -0.26 5.71 2.79
CA GLY A 97 0.30 4.64 1.96
C GLY A 97 -0.36 3.30 2.24
N LEU A 98 -0.84 2.63 1.21
CA LEU A 98 -1.36 1.27 1.30
C LEU A 98 -0.39 0.32 0.60
N VAL A 99 0.35 -0.48 1.37
CA VAL A 99 1.52 -1.22 0.89
C VAL A 99 1.34 -2.73 1.08
N GLY A 100 1.92 -3.52 0.19
CA GLY A 100 1.98 -4.98 0.27
C GLY A 100 2.28 -5.62 -1.08
N GLU A 101 2.57 -6.91 -1.11
CA GLU A 101 2.84 -7.67 -2.33
C GLU A 101 1.63 -7.66 -3.30
N SER A 102 1.88 -7.97 -4.57
CA SER A 102 0.80 -8.11 -5.57
C SER A 102 -0.20 -9.18 -5.13
N GLY A 103 -1.50 -8.92 -5.34
CA GLY A 103 -2.57 -9.84 -4.95
C GLY A 103 -3.03 -9.74 -3.50
N CYS A 104 -2.45 -8.87 -2.66
CA CYS A 104 -2.86 -8.74 -1.25
C CYS A 104 -4.15 -7.92 -1.02
N GLY A 105 -4.87 -7.50 -2.08
CA GLY A 105 -6.17 -6.84 -1.95
C GLY A 105 -6.16 -5.31 -2.00
N LYS A 106 -5.03 -4.64 -2.22
CA LYS A 106 -4.91 -3.17 -2.26
C LYS A 106 -5.82 -2.51 -3.30
N SER A 107 -5.70 -2.92 -4.57
CA SER A 107 -6.51 -2.37 -5.67
C SER A 107 -8.00 -2.68 -5.49
N ILE A 108 -8.35 -3.87 -4.96
CA ILE A 108 -9.73 -4.24 -4.65
C ILE A 108 -10.28 -3.28 -3.57
N THR A 109 -9.50 -2.94 -2.57
CA THR A 109 -9.85 -1.95 -1.55
C THR A 109 -10.04 -0.56 -2.17
N ALA A 110 -9.13 -0.11 -3.02
CA ALA A 110 -9.25 1.15 -3.76
C ALA A 110 -10.52 1.20 -4.63
N PHE A 111 -10.81 0.14 -5.38
CA PHE A 111 -12.02 0.04 -6.20
C PHE A 111 -13.30 -0.01 -5.37
N SER A 112 -13.27 -0.58 -4.16
CA SER A 112 -14.44 -0.56 -3.28
C SER A 112 -14.77 0.85 -2.79
N ILE A 113 -13.77 1.65 -2.47
CA ILE A 113 -13.94 3.07 -2.10
C ILE A 113 -14.54 3.85 -3.26
N MET A 114 -14.10 3.58 -4.47
CA MET A 114 -14.65 4.18 -5.69
C MET A 114 -16.02 3.61 -6.10
N GLY A 115 -16.50 2.53 -5.46
CA GLY A 115 -17.72 1.83 -5.88
C GLY A 115 -17.64 1.26 -7.29
N LEU A 116 -16.45 0.78 -7.69
CA LEU A 116 -16.16 0.24 -9.03
C LEU A 116 -16.12 -1.29 -9.06
N LEU A 117 -16.35 -1.95 -7.93
CA LEU A 117 -16.43 -3.40 -7.90
C LEU A 117 -17.68 -3.91 -8.63
N PRO A 118 -17.61 -5.10 -9.27
CA PRO A 118 -18.76 -5.69 -9.93
C PRO A 118 -19.87 -6.01 -8.92
N LYS A 119 -21.12 -5.98 -9.38
CA LYS A 119 -22.31 -6.27 -8.55
C LYS A 119 -22.30 -7.68 -7.90
N THR A 120 -21.47 -8.57 -8.41
CA THR A 120 -21.27 -9.91 -7.85
C THR A 120 -20.41 -9.91 -6.59
N ALA A 121 -19.71 -8.82 -6.30
CA ALA A 121 -18.95 -8.67 -5.07
C ALA A 121 -19.90 -8.46 -3.88
N LYS A 122 -19.70 -9.19 -2.80
CA LYS A 122 -20.35 -8.96 -1.50
C LYS A 122 -19.41 -8.13 -0.63
N ILE A 123 -19.84 -6.93 -0.30
CA ILE A 123 -19.07 -5.97 0.50
C ILE A 123 -19.79 -5.77 1.81
N THR A 124 -19.08 -5.87 2.93
CA THR A 124 -19.58 -5.59 4.29
C THR A 124 -18.67 -4.61 4.99
N GLY A 125 -19.17 -3.95 6.03
CA GLY A 125 -18.47 -2.86 6.72
C GLY A 125 -18.99 -1.50 6.28
N GLU A 126 -18.20 -0.47 6.55
CA GLU A 126 -18.54 0.91 6.22
C GLU A 126 -17.37 1.61 5.51
N VAL A 127 -17.69 2.41 4.50
CA VAL A 127 -16.77 3.36 3.87
C VAL A 127 -17.45 4.71 3.87
N LEU A 128 -16.97 5.62 4.72
CA LEU A 128 -17.54 6.95 4.93
C LEU A 128 -16.60 8.01 4.35
N PHE A 129 -17.15 8.90 3.55
CA PHE A 129 -16.43 10.03 2.95
C PHE A 129 -17.11 11.34 3.33
N THR A 130 -16.30 12.33 3.75
CA THR A 130 -16.80 13.68 4.08
C THR A 130 -16.40 14.64 2.97
N ASP A 131 -17.40 15.17 2.26
CA ASP A 131 -17.22 16.13 1.15
C ASP A 131 -16.78 17.52 1.63
N ARG A 132 -16.54 18.45 0.69
CA ARG A 132 -16.14 19.83 0.99
C ARG A 132 -17.17 20.60 1.79
N SER A 133 -18.43 20.25 1.69
CA SER A 133 -19.50 20.88 2.48
C SER A 133 -19.56 20.39 3.93
N GLY A 134 -18.76 19.37 4.28
CA GLY A 134 -18.78 18.69 5.57
C GLY A 134 -19.85 17.60 5.67
N LYS A 135 -20.55 17.29 4.58
CA LYS A 135 -21.54 16.23 4.54
C LYS A 135 -20.85 14.87 4.41
N GLN A 136 -21.27 13.92 5.25
CA GLN A 136 -20.77 12.56 5.22
C GLN A 136 -21.62 11.68 4.29
N HIS A 137 -20.96 10.90 3.45
CA HIS A 137 -21.54 9.97 2.49
C HIS A 137 -21.07 8.55 2.77
N SER A 138 -22.01 7.59 2.77
CA SER A 138 -21.67 6.16 2.79
C SER A 138 -21.40 5.69 1.36
N LEU A 139 -20.14 5.41 1.03
CA LEU A 139 -19.74 5.06 -0.34
C LEU A 139 -20.19 3.66 -0.78
N LEU A 140 -20.48 2.76 0.16
CA LEU A 140 -20.96 1.40 -0.18
C LEU A 140 -22.45 1.36 -0.55
N ASN A 141 -23.26 2.31 -0.04
CA ASN A 141 -24.71 2.32 -0.16
C ASN A 141 -25.27 3.58 -0.83
N SER A 142 -24.39 4.43 -1.40
CA SER A 142 -24.82 5.69 -1.97
C SER A 142 -25.34 5.54 -3.40
N HIS A 143 -26.55 6.05 -3.65
CA HIS A 143 -27.09 6.20 -5.00
C HIS A 143 -26.40 7.33 -5.80
N ASN A 144 -25.69 8.24 -5.12
CA ASN A 144 -25.10 9.46 -5.70
C ASN A 144 -23.57 9.37 -5.85
N LEU A 145 -23.00 8.18 -5.83
CA LEU A 145 -21.55 7.97 -6.05
C LEU A 145 -21.04 8.58 -7.36
N SER A 146 -21.90 8.61 -8.40
CA SER A 146 -21.54 9.21 -9.70
C SER A 146 -21.29 10.72 -9.61
N GLU A 147 -21.92 11.42 -8.67
CA GLU A 147 -21.73 12.86 -8.45
C GLU A 147 -20.42 13.15 -7.73
N LEU A 148 -20.01 12.27 -6.82
CA LEU A 148 -18.76 12.39 -6.08
C LEU A 148 -17.54 12.04 -6.93
N ARG A 149 -17.70 11.10 -7.88
CA ARG A 149 -16.59 10.67 -8.74
C ARG A 149 -16.15 11.77 -9.70
N GLY A 150 -14.87 12.05 -9.70
CA GLY A 150 -14.26 13.08 -10.54
C GLY A 150 -14.46 14.51 -10.04
N SER A 151 -15.32 14.72 -9.03
CA SER A 151 -15.50 16.04 -8.40
C SER A 151 -14.87 16.10 -7.00
N GLU A 152 -15.26 15.20 -6.14
CA GLU A 152 -14.79 15.12 -4.75
C GLU A 152 -13.74 13.99 -4.56
N ILE A 153 -13.91 12.89 -5.29
CA ILE A 153 -13.00 11.74 -5.26
C ILE A 153 -12.54 11.44 -6.68
N ALA A 154 -11.24 11.41 -6.91
CA ALA A 154 -10.65 11.00 -8.19
C ALA A 154 -9.73 9.80 -8.01
N MET A 155 -9.46 9.08 -9.10
CA MET A 155 -8.58 7.93 -9.12
C MET A 155 -7.62 7.98 -10.29
N ILE A 156 -6.37 7.64 -10.01
CA ILE A 156 -5.33 7.32 -10.99
C ILE A 156 -5.20 5.80 -11.00
N TYR A 157 -5.37 5.19 -12.17
CA TYR A 157 -5.28 3.75 -12.37
C TYR A 157 -3.84 3.31 -12.64
N GLN A 158 -3.55 2.06 -12.38
CA GLN A 158 -2.23 1.44 -12.53
C GLN A 158 -1.67 1.57 -13.97
N ASP A 159 -2.50 1.44 -14.98
CA ASP A 159 -2.09 1.53 -16.39
C ASP A 159 -2.54 2.85 -17.03
N SER A 160 -1.59 3.77 -17.16
CA SER A 160 -1.83 5.07 -17.81
C SER A 160 -2.16 4.96 -19.31
N LEU A 161 -1.75 3.87 -19.98
CA LEU A 161 -2.07 3.67 -21.39
C LEU A 161 -3.54 3.31 -21.56
N SER A 162 -4.05 2.42 -20.71
CA SER A 162 -5.47 2.03 -20.72
C SER A 162 -6.40 3.15 -20.22
N ALA A 163 -5.88 4.10 -19.46
CA ALA A 163 -6.65 5.24 -18.96
C ALA A 163 -6.91 6.30 -20.04
N LEU A 164 -6.13 6.32 -21.12
CA LEU A 164 -6.24 7.28 -22.21
C LEU A 164 -6.85 6.61 -23.44
N ASN A 165 -7.74 7.33 -24.15
CA ASN A 165 -8.27 6.85 -25.43
C ASN A 165 -7.20 6.97 -26.55
N PRO A 166 -6.70 5.86 -27.12
CA PRO A 166 -5.60 5.90 -28.07
C PRO A 166 -5.97 6.59 -29.40
N SER A 167 -7.26 6.70 -29.72
CA SER A 167 -7.77 7.29 -30.96
C SER A 167 -8.10 8.78 -30.84
N MET A 168 -7.89 9.39 -29.66
CA MET A 168 -8.18 10.80 -29.42
C MET A 168 -6.92 11.56 -29.02
N ARG A 169 -6.80 12.81 -29.47
CA ARG A 169 -5.73 13.70 -29.01
C ARG A 169 -5.92 14.09 -27.56
N ILE A 170 -4.83 14.41 -26.88
CA ILE A 170 -4.87 14.79 -25.45
C ILE A 170 -5.82 15.99 -25.23
N LYS A 171 -5.77 17.02 -26.09
CA LYS A 171 -6.67 18.19 -25.97
C LYS A 171 -8.16 17.82 -25.99
N ASP A 172 -8.55 16.86 -26.82
CA ASP A 172 -9.95 16.47 -26.98
C ASP A 172 -10.44 15.71 -25.74
N GLN A 173 -9.57 14.85 -25.18
CA GLN A 173 -9.85 14.12 -23.94
C GLN A 173 -9.94 15.08 -22.73
N MET A 174 -9.01 16.02 -22.60
CA MET A 174 -9.03 17.04 -21.54
C MET A 174 -10.25 17.95 -21.67
N ALA A 175 -10.61 18.37 -22.89
CA ALA A 175 -11.79 19.20 -23.13
C ALA A 175 -13.09 18.54 -22.67
N GLN A 176 -13.22 17.21 -22.82
CA GLN A 176 -14.39 16.46 -22.34
C GLN A 176 -14.48 16.50 -20.80
N LEU A 177 -13.34 16.40 -20.09
CA LEU A 177 -13.31 16.47 -18.63
C LEU A 177 -13.58 17.90 -18.12
N ILE A 178 -12.98 18.90 -18.76
CA ILE A 178 -13.14 20.32 -18.43
C ILE A 178 -14.60 20.74 -18.54
N LYS A 179 -15.32 20.32 -19.59
CA LYS A 179 -16.77 20.58 -19.77
C LYS A 179 -17.64 20.04 -18.62
N ARG A 180 -17.13 19.10 -17.84
CA ARG A 180 -17.83 18.54 -16.67
C ARG A 180 -17.72 19.40 -15.40
N GLY A 181 -17.13 20.59 -15.51
CA GLY A 181 -17.08 21.56 -14.40
C GLY A 181 -15.69 21.87 -13.85
N SER A 182 -14.67 21.89 -14.71
CA SER A 182 -13.36 22.45 -14.33
C SER A 182 -13.38 23.98 -14.39
N HIS A 183 -12.61 24.59 -13.50
CA HIS A 183 -12.31 26.02 -13.52
C HIS A 183 -10.99 26.33 -14.24
N HIS A 184 -10.26 25.30 -14.69
CA HIS A 184 -8.94 25.42 -15.29
C HIS A 184 -8.97 25.03 -16.78
N THR A 185 -8.06 25.65 -17.55
CA THR A 185 -7.80 25.29 -18.93
C THR A 185 -6.90 24.07 -19.03
N ALA A 186 -6.89 23.41 -20.20
CA ALA A 186 -6.01 22.26 -20.44
C ALA A 186 -4.54 22.63 -20.30
N GLU A 187 -4.17 23.81 -20.78
CA GLU A 187 -2.81 24.37 -20.68
C GLU A 187 -2.38 24.47 -19.21
N LYS A 188 -3.24 25.06 -18.36
CA LYS A 188 -2.96 25.24 -16.94
C LYS A 188 -2.79 23.91 -16.20
N LEU A 189 -3.61 22.93 -16.51
CA LEU A 189 -3.52 21.59 -15.95
C LEU A 189 -2.22 20.87 -16.37
N LEU A 190 -1.78 21.04 -17.61
CA LEU A 190 -0.50 20.49 -18.10
C LEU A 190 0.72 21.19 -17.46
N GLU A 191 0.64 22.51 -17.25
CA GLU A 191 1.67 23.25 -16.52
C GLU A 191 1.84 22.71 -15.08
N TRP A 192 0.74 22.36 -14.41
CA TRP A 192 0.80 21.78 -13.05
C TRP A 192 1.61 20.51 -12.99
N VAL A 193 1.59 19.72 -14.07
CA VAL A 193 2.33 18.46 -14.15
C VAL A 193 3.67 18.60 -14.90
N HIS A 194 4.15 19.82 -15.05
CA HIS A 194 5.43 20.15 -15.72
C HIS A 194 5.52 19.61 -17.16
N LEU A 195 4.42 19.70 -17.90
CA LEU A 195 4.37 19.41 -19.33
C LEU A 195 4.15 20.69 -20.13
N ASP A 196 4.86 20.80 -21.26
CA ASP A 196 4.70 21.88 -22.21
C ASP A 196 3.39 21.66 -23.02
N PRO A 197 2.37 22.54 -22.87
CA PRO A 197 1.08 22.35 -23.53
C PRO A 197 1.16 22.31 -25.04
N GLU A 198 2.03 23.15 -25.65
CA GLU A 198 2.17 23.22 -27.12
C GLU A 198 2.66 21.90 -27.71
N LYS A 199 3.54 21.20 -26.95
CA LYS A 199 4.08 19.91 -27.38
C LYS A 199 3.16 18.72 -27.10
N VAL A 200 2.21 18.83 -26.15
CA VAL A 200 1.44 17.68 -25.66
C VAL A 200 0.00 17.69 -26.16
N LEU A 201 -0.68 18.82 -26.17
CA LEU A 201 -2.12 18.91 -26.47
C LEU A 201 -2.52 18.30 -27.80
N ASN A 202 -1.73 18.49 -28.84
CA ASN A 202 -2.03 18.00 -30.18
C ASN A 202 -1.59 16.55 -30.45
N ARG A 203 -0.95 15.89 -29.48
CA ARG A 203 -0.46 14.52 -29.61
C ARG A 203 -1.52 13.49 -29.23
N TYR A 204 -1.35 12.29 -29.76
CA TYR A 204 -2.05 11.09 -29.32
C TYR A 204 -1.28 10.42 -28.18
N PRO A 205 -1.95 9.59 -27.32
CA PRO A 205 -1.30 8.91 -26.21
C PRO A 205 -0.05 8.10 -26.58
N HIS A 206 -0.07 7.42 -27.72
CA HIS A 206 1.05 6.60 -28.21
C HIS A 206 2.29 7.42 -28.64
N GLU A 207 2.14 8.71 -28.89
CA GLU A 207 3.25 9.62 -29.24
C GLU A 207 3.95 10.20 -28.01
N LEU A 208 3.45 9.90 -26.79
CA LEU A 208 4.00 10.36 -25.54
C LEU A 208 4.86 9.27 -24.87
N SER A 209 5.90 9.66 -24.13
CA SER A 209 6.63 8.74 -23.27
C SER A 209 5.75 8.23 -22.12
N GLY A 210 6.16 7.14 -21.45
CA GLY A 210 5.43 6.60 -20.29
C GLY A 210 5.22 7.64 -19.18
N GLY A 211 6.28 8.38 -18.82
CA GLY A 211 6.21 9.44 -17.83
C GLY A 211 5.33 10.63 -18.25
N GLN A 212 5.33 10.99 -19.55
CA GLN A 212 4.44 12.02 -20.05
C GLN A 212 2.98 11.57 -20.01
N ARG A 213 2.67 10.34 -20.42
CA ARG A 213 1.30 9.77 -20.30
C ARG A 213 0.83 9.79 -18.84
N GLN A 214 1.68 9.34 -17.92
CA GLN A 214 1.34 9.34 -16.50
C GLN A 214 1.04 10.75 -15.97
N ARG A 215 1.84 11.74 -16.33
CA ARG A 215 1.60 13.14 -15.96
C ARG A 215 0.30 13.69 -16.55
N VAL A 216 -0.04 13.33 -17.80
CA VAL A 216 -1.35 13.67 -18.42
C VAL A 216 -2.50 13.06 -17.63
N VAL A 217 -2.42 11.78 -17.24
CA VAL A 217 -3.46 11.11 -16.42
C VAL A 217 -3.60 11.78 -15.06
N ILE A 218 -2.49 12.18 -14.42
CA ILE A 218 -2.51 12.96 -13.17
C ILE A 218 -3.24 14.31 -13.39
N ALA A 219 -2.90 15.05 -14.45
CA ALA A 219 -3.57 16.32 -14.78
C ALA A 219 -5.08 16.13 -14.99
N MET A 220 -5.48 15.06 -15.68
CA MET A 220 -6.89 14.72 -15.89
C MET A 220 -7.61 14.38 -14.59
N ALA A 221 -6.98 13.63 -13.68
CA ALA A 221 -7.55 13.30 -12.38
C ALA A 221 -7.77 14.55 -11.51
N LEU A 222 -6.93 15.56 -11.66
CA LEU A 222 -6.99 16.81 -10.89
C LEU A 222 -7.83 17.92 -11.53
N THR A 223 -8.48 17.64 -12.67
CA THR A 223 -9.27 18.62 -13.47
C THR A 223 -10.33 19.37 -12.63
N ARG A 224 -10.91 18.73 -11.64
CA ARG A 224 -11.94 19.31 -10.75
C ARG A 224 -11.45 19.45 -9.31
N GLU A 225 -10.15 19.42 -9.07
CA GLU A 225 -9.52 19.57 -7.75
C GLU A 225 -10.17 18.67 -6.69
N PRO A 226 -10.11 17.35 -6.81
CA PRO A 226 -10.78 16.45 -5.88
C PRO A 226 -10.28 16.67 -4.44
N LYS A 227 -11.13 16.40 -3.45
CA LYS A 227 -10.75 16.41 -2.03
C LYS A 227 -9.93 15.16 -1.65
N LEU A 228 -10.20 14.03 -2.31
CA LEU A 228 -9.50 12.76 -2.14
C LEU A 228 -9.01 12.23 -3.49
N LEU A 229 -7.73 11.95 -3.59
CA LEU A 229 -7.11 11.26 -4.73
C LEU A 229 -6.72 9.84 -4.33
N ILE A 230 -7.16 8.85 -5.08
CA ILE A 230 -6.70 7.46 -4.93
C ILE A 230 -5.73 7.18 -6.08
N ALA A 231 -4.48 6.91 -5.76
CA ALA A 231 -3.45 6.58 -6.75
C ALA A 231 -3.09 5.09 -6.62
N ASP A 232 -3.64 4.28 -7.54
CA ASP A 232 -3.43 2.84 -7.54
C ASP A 232 -2.23 2.48 -8.41
N GLU A 233 -1.11 2.18 -7.78
CA GLU A 233 0.18 1.87 -8.38
C GLU A 233 0.59 2.84 -9.51
N PRO A 234 0.58 4.16 -9.28
CA PRO A 234 0.72 5.17 -10.33
C PRO A 234 2.11 5.22 -10.96
N THR A 235 3.04 4.43 -10.47
CA THR A 235 4.44 4.39 -10.93
C THR A 235 4.83 3.05 -11.55
N THR A 236 3.93 2.06 -11.54
CA THR A 236 4.17 0.76 -12.16
C THR A 236 4.42 0.92 -13.66
N ALA A 237 5.36 0.17 -14.21
CA ALA A 237 5.81 0.25 -15.61
C ALA A 237 6.60 1.54 -15.98
N LEU A 238 7.06 2.32 -15.00
CA LEU A 238 7.99 3.42 -15.19
C LEU A 238 9.40 3.03 -14.72
N ASP A 239 10.42 3.61 -15.34
CA ASP A 239 11.78 3.47 -14.81
C ASP A 239 11.96 4.20 -13.48
N VAL A 240 12.97 3.80 -12.69
CA VAL A 240 13.20 4.28 -11.32
C VAL A 240 13.31 5.81 -11.23
N THR A 241 13.93 6.44 -12.23
CA THR A 241 14.10 7.89 -12.28
C THR A 241 12.76 8.59 -12.45
N VAL A 242 11.95 8.12 -13.40
CA VAL A 242 10.62 8.66 -13.67
C VAL A 242 9.65 8.39 -12.51
N GLN A 243 9.77 7.24 -11.84
CA GLN A 243 9.01 6.96 -10.62
C GLN A 243 9.24 8.03 -9.54
N ALA A 244 10.51 8.34 -9.26
CA ALA A 244 10.86 9.37 -8.28
C ALA A 244 10.32 10.76 -8.66
N GLU A 245 10.35 11.11 -9.95
CA GLU A 245 9.78 12.36 -10.44
C GLU A 245 8.26 12.43 -10.29
N VAL A 246 7.54 11.34 -10.57
CA VAL A 246 6.07 11.25 -10.40
C VAL A 246 5.69 11.38 -8.92
N VAL A 247 6.41 10.71 -8.03
CA VAL A 247 6.20 10.81 -6.58
C VAL A 247 6.41 12.24 -6.08
N LYS A 248 7.50 12.87 -6.52
CA LYS A 248 7.79 14.27 -6.20
C LYS A 248 6.68 15.20 -6.69
N LEU A 249 6.24 15.02 -7.94
CA LEU A 249 5.15 15.79 -8.55
C LEU A 249 3.84 15.64 -7.75
N LEU A 250 3.45 14.42 -7.39
CA LEU A 250 2.22 14.18 -6.60
C LEU A 250 2.29 14.88 -5.24
N ASN A 251 3.45 14.88 -4.60
CA ASN A 251 3.62 15.58 -3.33
C ASN A 251 3.53 17.11 -3.50
N GLU A 252 4.17 17.68 -4.52
CA GLU A 252 4.07 19.12 -4.84
C GLU A 252 2.62 19.52 -5.12
N LEU A 253 1.88 18.71 -5.88
CA LEU A 253 0.47 18.97 -6.19
C LEU A 253 -0.43 18.86 -4.96
N ARG A 254 -0.18 17.87 -4.09
CA ARG A 254 -0.90 17.73 -2.83
C ARG A 254 -0.70 18.96 -1.93
N GLU A 255 0.53 19.40 -1.76
CA GLU A 255 0.83 20.61 -0.96
C GLU A 255 0.16 21.86 -1.55
N LYS A 256 0.15 21.98 -2.88
CA LYS A 256 -0.42 23.13 -3.57
C LYS A 256 -1.96 23.15 -3.56
N LEU A 257 -2.60 22.00 -3.74
CA LEU A 257 -4.05 21.89 -3.92
C LEU A 257 -4.79 21.42 -2.65
N GLY A 258 -4.06 20.93 -1.64
CA GLY A 258 -4.59 20.54 -0.34
C GLY A 258 -5.44 19.27 -0.31
N PHE A 259 -5.39 18.44 -1.35
CA PHE A 259 -6.12 17.15 -1.36
C PHE A 259 -5.45 16.12 -0.45
N ALA A 260 -6.25 15.19 0.07
CA ALA A 260 -5.73 13.99 0.70
C ALA A 260 -5.51 12.89 -0.33
N MET A 261 -4.64 11.94 -0.03
CA MET A 261 -4.28 10.89 -0.97
C MET A 261 -4.21 9.51 -0.31
N VAL A 262 -4.80 8.51 -0.97
CA VAL A 262 -4.49 7.09 -0.74
C VAL A 262 -3.53 6.64 -1.83
N PHE A 263 -2.28 6.38 -1.46
CA PHE A 263 -1.24 5.96 -2.40
C PHE A 263 -0.99 4.46 -2.25
N VAL A 264 -1.40 3.71 -3.25
CA VAL A 264 -1.25 2.24 -3.30
C VAL A 264 0.03 1.89 -4.02
N SER A 265 0.87 1.05 -3.41
CA SER A 265 2.10 0.55 -4.03
C SER A 265 2.52 -0.78 -3.41
N HIS A 266 3.37 -1.50 -4.13
CA HIS A 266 4.10 -2.65 -3.58
C HIS A 266 5.50 -2.25 -3.06
N ASP A 267 5.94 -1.03 -3.33
CA ASP A 267 7.25 -0.50 -2.92
C ASP A 267 7.10 0.38 -1.67
N LEU A 268 7.48 -0.18 -0.52
CA LEU A 268 7.43 0.51 0.77
C LEU A 268 8.39 1.70 0.84
N ALA A 269 9.56 1.62 0.19
CA ALA A 269 10.53 2.72 0.21
C ALA A 269 10.05 3.91 -0.63
N LEU A 270 9.36 3.64 -1.74
CA LEU A 270 8.73 4.68 -2.54
C LEU A 270 7.63 5.39 -1.75
N VAL A 271 6.76 4.62 -1.10
CA VAL A 271 5.67 5.14 -0.26
C VAL A 271 6.18 5.97 0.91
N ALA A 272 7.24 5.52 1.57
CA ALA A 272 7.87 6.23 2.68
C ALA A 272 8.36 7.64 2.30
N GLN A 273 8.51 7.93 1.00
CA GLN A 273 8.92 9.24 0.53
C GLN A 273 7.81 10.29 0.52
N LEU A 274 6.54 9.88 0.61
CA LEU A 274 5.40 10.80 0.48
C LEU A 274 4.29 10.56 1.52
N ALA A 275 4.22 9.38 2.12
CA ALA A 275 3.16 9.03 3.05
C ALA A 275 3.43 9.54 4.47
N HIS A 276 2.40 10.11 5.10
CA HIS A 276 2.41 10.47 6.52
C HIS A 276 2.18 9.23 7.38
N HIS A 277 1.34 8.34 6.89
CA HIS A 277 0.92 7.09 7.53
C HIS A 277 1.03 5.95 6.54
N ILE A 278 1.44 4.78 7.01
CA ILE A 278 1.54 3.59 6.18
C ILE A 278 0.68 2.49 6.78
N THR A 279 -0.14 1.88 5.94
CA THR A 279 -0.92 0.67 6.24
C THR A 279 -0.38 -0.47 5.40
N VAL A 280 0.14 -1.50 6.05
CA VAL A 280 0.72 -2.68 5.41
C VAL A 280 -0.33 -3.78 5.33
N MET A 281 -0.61 -4.26 4.11
CA MET A 281 -1.56 -5.34 3.83
C MET A 281 -0.85 -6.61 3.40
N TYR A 282 -1.30 -7.74 3.92
CA TYR A 282 -0.91 -9.07 3.49
C TYR A 282 -2.14 -9.96 3.30
N ALA A 283 -2.27 -10.59 2.14
CA ALA A 283 -3.35 -11.55 1.82
C ALA A 283 -4.76 -11.07 2.26
N GLY A 284 -5.07 -9.79 2.08
CA GLY A 284 -6.36 -9.18 2.41
C GLY A 284 -6.52 -8.70 3.86
N GLN A 285 -5.51 -8.84 4.70
CA GLN A 285 -5.53 -8.38 6.09
C GLN A 285 -4.55 -7.22 6.29
N VAL A 286 -4.87 -6.28 7.21
CA VAL A 286 -3.90 -5.30 7.68
C VAL A 286 -3.04 -5.95 8.74
N VAL A 287 -1.72 -5.97 8.51
CA VAL A 287 -0.76 -6.59 9.42
C VAL A 287 -0.01 -5.58 10.28
N GLU A 288 0.15 -4.35 9.78
CA GLU A 288 0.78 -3.26 10.53
C GLU A 288 0.32 -1.91 9.98
N MET A 289 0.15 -0.93 10.86
CA MET A 289 -0.13 0.46 10.48
C MET A 289 0.46 1.43 11.50
N ALA A 290 1.13 2.46 10.99
CA ALA A 290 1.77 3.48 11.84
C ALA A 290 2.08 4.76 11.06
N PRO A 291 2.35 5.88 11.75
CA PRO A 291 3.08 7.00 11.17
C PRO A 291 4.36 6.49 10.51
N THR A 292 4.70 7.03 9.34
CA THR A 292 5.83 6.54 8.53
C THR A 292 7.14 6.50 9.29
N SER A 293 7.41 7.52 10.11
CA SER A 293 8.63 7.59 10.92
C SER A 293 8.71 6.43 11.94
N LEU A 294 7.60 6.10 12.60
CA LEU A 294 7.55 5.01 13.58
C LEU A 294 7.69 3.65 12.91
N LEU A 295 6.98 3.43 11.79
CA LEU A 295 7.06 2.17 11.06
C LEU A 295 8.46 1.89 10.53
N LEU A 296 9.17 2.92 10.04
CA LEU A 296 10.54 2.78 9.58
C LEU A 296 11.53 2.57 10.72
N ALA A 297 11.32 3.25 11.86
CA ALA A 297 12.22 3.13 13.03
C ALA A 297 12.06 1.78 13.75
N ASN A 298 10.84 1.25 13.82
CA ASN A 298 10.51 0.05 14.58
C ASN A 298 9.49 -0.84 13.88
N PRO A 299 9.79 -1.40 12.69
CA PRO A 299 8.89 -2.32 12.01
C PRO A 299 8.66 -3.56 12.89
N THR A 300 7.43 -3.80 13.30
CA THR A 300 7.10 -4.79 14.33
C THR A 300 6.69 -6.12 13.72
N HIS A 301 5.89 -6.12 12.65
CA HIS A 301 5.45 -7.34 11.98
C HIS A 301 6.56 -7.93 11.10
N GLU A 302 6.73 -9.28 11.10
CA GLU A 302 7.75 -9.96 10.30
C GLU A 302 7.66 -9.60 8.81
N TYR A 303 6.44 -9.50 8.28
CA TYR A 303 6.20 -9.15 6.89
C TYR A 303 6.70 -7.74 6.56
N THR A 304 6.44 -6.76 7.43
CA THR A 304 6.92 -5.37 7.24
C THR A 304 8.44 -5.32 7.25
N ARG A 305 9.08 -6.06 8.18
CA ARG A 305 10.55 -6.20 8.20
C ARG A 305 11.06 -6.81 6.91
N GLY A 306 10.36 -7.81 6.38
CA GLY A 306 10.70 -8.44 5.13
C GLY A 306 10.60 -7.51 3.93
N LEU A 307 9.54 -6.71 3.83
CA LEU A 307 9.39 -5.70 2.78
C LEU A 307 10.50 -4.66 2.83
N LEU A 308 10.85 -4.17 4.01
CA LEU A 308 11.96 -3.23 4.18
C LEU A 308 13.31 -3.89 3.84
N GLY A 309 13.51 -5.14 4.24
CA GLY A 309 14.73 -5.90 3.94
C GLY A 309 14.96 -6.12 2.44
N SER A 310 13.91 -6.28 1.65
CA SER A 310 14.02 -6.46 0.19
C SER A 310 14.51 -5.20 -0.52
N VAL A 311 14.17 -4.02 -0.02
CA VAL A 311 14.64 -2.73 -0.56
C VAL A 311 16.13 -2.53 -0.31
N LEU A 312 16.62 -2.98 0.84
CA LEU A 312 18.01 -2.84 1.26
C LEU A 312 19.01 -3.58 0.40
N SER A 313 18.60 -4.70 -0.14
CA SER A 313 19.47 -5.56 -0.90
C SER A 313 19.94 -4.97 -2.22
N THR A 314 19.24 -3.93 -2.72
CA THR A 314 19.64 -3.20 -3.93
C THR A 314 20.61 -2.04 -3.62
N GLU A 315 20.54 -1.43 -2.44
CA GLU A 315 21.41 -0.30 -2.05
C GLU A 315 22.66 -0.73 -1.27
N VAL A 316 22.56 -1.77 -0.46
CA VAL A 316 23.70 -2.38 0.24
C VAL A 316 24.11 -3.61 -0.58
N ARG A 317 25.36 -3.68 -1.05
CA ARG A 317 25.90 -4.85 -1.74
C ARG A 317 25.97 -6.06 -0.77
N ALA A 318 24.80 -6.49 -0.30
CA ALA A 318 24.66 -7.68 0.52
C ALA A 318 24.91 -8.92 -0.36
N LYS A 319 25.65 -9.89 0.15
CA LYS A 319 25.93 -11.16 -0.55
C LYS A 319 24.66 -12.00 -0.78
N ARG A 320 23.59 -11.76 -0.02
CA ARG A 320 22.27 -12.36 -0.17
C ARG A 320 21.18 -11.31 -0.02
N LEU A 321 20.21 -11.37 -0.93
CA LEU A 321 18.99 -10.58 -0.83
C LEU A 321 18.14 -11.16 0.30
N TYR A 322 17.69 -10.31 1.24
CA TYR A 322 16.69 -10.73 2.19
C TYR A 322 15.37 -10.90 1.43
N GLN A 323 14.84 -12.11 1.42
CA GLN A 323 13.54 -12.42 0.81
C GLN A 323 12.64 -13.02 1.88
N ILE A 324 11.39 -12.57 1.87
CA ILE A 324 10.36 -13.22 2.68
C ILE A 324 10.15 -14.62 2.10
N PRO A 325 10.27 -15.69 2.89
CA PRO A 325 10.13 -17.06 2.38
C PRO A 325 8.76 -17.28 1.71
N GLY A 326 8.74 -18.08 0.64
CA GLY A 326 7.50 -18.45 -0.05
C GLY A 326 6.87 -17.31 -0.88
N SER A 327 5.61 -17.45 -1.23
CA SER A 327 4.79 -16.49 -1.96
C SER A 327 3.46 -16.23 -1.23
N VAL A 328 2.79 -15.14 -1.60
CA VAL A 328 1.41 -14.90 -1.11
C VAL A 328 0.54 -16.08 -1.52
N PRO A 329 -0.20 -16.70 -0.58
CA PRO A 329 -1.06 -17.83 -0.91
C PRO A 329 -2.16 -17.44 -1.90
N SER A 330 -2.65 -18.41 -2.66
CA SER A 330 -3.84 -18.22 -3.47
C SER A 330 -5.04 -17.91 -2.55
N PRO A 331 -6.02 -17.12 -2.99
CA PRO A 331 -7.24 -16.90 -2.22
C PRO A 331 -7.95 -18.18 -1.77
N TYR A 332 -7.84 -19.28 -2.51
CA TYR A 332 -8.39 -20.58 -2.12
C TYR A 332 -7.69 -21.20 -0.91
N ASP A 333 -6.44 -20.79 -0.65
CA ASP A 333 -5.59 -21.31 0.42
C ASP A 333 -5.48 -20.34 1.60
N PHE A 334 -6.31 -19.28 1.62
CA PHE A 334 -6.27 -18.31 2.72
C PHE A 334 -6.67 -18.96 4.04
N ALA A 335 -5.81 -18.85 5.03
CA ALA A 335 -6.13 -19.24 6.40
C ALA A 335 -7.29 -18.39 6.94
N VAL A 336 -8.07 -18.98 7.84
CA VAL A 336 -9.20 -18.30 8.51
C VAL A 336 -8.70 -17.24 9.49
N GLY A 337 -7.54 -17.46 10.11
CA GLY A 337 -6.92 -16.58 11.08
C GLY A 337 -5.72 -15.83 10.50
N ASP A 338 -4.52 -16.18 10.97
CA ASP A 338 -3.26 -15.56 10.53
C ASP A 338 -2.85 -16.08 9.14
N ARG A 339 -3.07 -15.27 8.13
CA ARG A 339 -2.71 -15.61 6.74
C ARG A 339 -1.21 -15.57 6.47
N PHE A 340 -0.42 -14.94 7.35
CA PHE A 340 1.04 -14.92 7.25
C PHE A 340 1.70 -16.13 7.95
N ALA A 341 0.97 -16.89 8.74
CA ALA A 341 1.51 -18.01 9.53
C ALA A 341 2.36 -19.00 8.72
N SER A 342 1.95 -19.31 7.48
CA SER A 342 2.69 -20.23 6.61
C SER A 342 4.05 -19.71 6.12
N ARG A 343 4.30 -18.39 6.25
CA ARG A 343 5.57 -17.73 5.88
C ARG A 343 6.31 -17.19 7.09
N SER A 344 5.71 -17.29 8.27
CA SER A 344 6.32 -16.85 9.52
C SER A 344 7.47 -17.78 9.91
N LEU A 345 8.55 -17.20 10.41
CA LEU A 345 9.68 -17.93 11.00
C LEU A 345 9.45 -18.26 12.48
N ARG A 346 8.32 -17.83 13.05
CA ARG A 346 7.96 -18.12 14.43
C ARG A 346 7.53 -19.58 14.60
N PRO A 347 8.07 -20.31 15.58
CA PRO A 347 7.70 -21.72 15.80
C PRO A 347 6.27 -21.88 16.31
N ASP A 348 5.65 -20.82 16.86
CA ASP A 348 4.28 -20.77 17.38
C ASP A 348 3.27 -20.18 16.40
N ALA A 349 3.66 -19.95 15.13
CA ALA A 349 2.77 -19.42 14.11
C ALA A 349 1.60 -20.38 13.88
N ASN A 350 0.36 -19.88 14.02
CA ASN A 350 -0.85 -20.67 13.90
C ASN A 350 -1.82 -20.03 12.89
N PRO A 351 -2.11 -20.69 11.76
CA PRO A 351 -2.98 -20.17 10.72
C PRO A 351 -4.44 -20.01 11.18
N ASP A 352 -4.85 -20.70 12.23
CA ASP A 352 -6.21 -20.61 12.78
C ASP A 352 -6.35 -19.49 13.82
N GLN A 353 -5.23 -18.90 14.27
CA GLN A 353 -5.25 -17.83 15.25
C GLN A 353 -5.68 -16.51 14.61
N LYS A 354 -6.83 -16.00 15.02
CA LYS A 354 -7.29 -14.67 14.61
C LYS A 354 -6.43 -13.60 15.27
N LEU A 355 -5.70 -12.84 14.43
CA LEU A 355 -4.87 -11.74 14.90
C LEU A 355 -5.71 -10.47 15.12
N VAL A 356 -5.34 -9.69 16.12
CA VAL A 356 -5.97 -8.40 16.43
C VAL A 356 -4.90 -7.32 16.35
N LEU A 357 -5.24 -6.21 15.68
CA LEU A 357 -4.39 -5.03 15.67
C LEU A 357 -4.31 -4.45 17.09
N THR A 358 -3.11 -4.46 17.65
CA THR A 358 -2.82 -3.92 18.97
C THR A 358 -1.72 -2.87 18.89
N ALA A 359 -1.76 -1.90 19.78
CA ALA A 359 -0.72 -0.88 19.86
C ALA A 359 0.61 -1.49 20.30
N VAL A 360 1.69 -1.01 19.70
CA VAL A 360 3.05 -1.28 20.18
C VAL A 360 3.22 -0.59 21.54
N GLU A 361 3.91 -1.25 22.47
CA GLU A 361 4.13 -0.71 23.82
C GLU A 361 4.80 0.67 23.77
N GLY A 362 4.16 1.66 24.38
CA GLY A 362 4.60 3.06 24.39
C GLY A 362 4.23 3.86 23.12
N GLU A 363 3.68 3.24 22.08
CA GLU A 363 3.39 3.89 20.79
C GLU A 363 1.92 3.64 20.35
N PRO A 364 0.93 4.36 20.88
CA PRO A 364 -0.49 4.08 20.64
C PRO A 364 -0.94 4.25 19.18
N SER A 365 -0.20 5.02 18.38
CA SER A 365 -0.46 5.21 16.95
C SER A 365 0.19 4.15 16.05
N HIS A 366 0.99 3.24 16.63
CA HIS A 366 1.63 2.14 15.92
C HIS A 366 0.90 0.84 16.24
N LEU A 367 0.11 0.35 15.31
CA LEU A 367 -0.70 -0.86 15.46
C LEU A 367 -0.10 -2.00 14.62
N TRP A 368 -0.10 -3.20 15.17
CA TRP A 368 0.33 -4.40 14.45
C TRP A 368 -0.56 -5.61 14.79
N ALA A 369 -0.67 -6.54 13.86
CA ALA A 369 -1.41 -7.79 14.03
C ALA A 369 -0.64 -8.70 14.99
N SER A 370 -0.98 -8.60 16.27
CA SER A 370 -0.25 -9.25 17.34
C SER A 370 -0.73 -10.68 17.58
N HIS A 371 0.19 -11.63 17.54
CA HIS A 371 -0.03 -13.00 17.99
C HIS A 371 -0.07 -13.12 19.52
N LEU A 372 0.40 -12.10 20.23
CA LEU A 372 0.42 -12.05 21.70
C LEU A 372 -0.91 -11.54 22.29
N ALA A 373 -1.73 -10.85 21.49
CA ALA A 373 -3.01 -10.34 21.93
C ALA A 373 -4.03 -11.48 22.03
N LYS A 374 -4.66 -11.61 23.19
CA LYS A 374 -5.85 -12.44 23.33
C LYS A 374 -7.01 -11.72 22.61
N PRO A 375 -7.79 -12.41 21.73
CA PRO A 375 -9.00 -11.82 21.19
C PRO A 375 -9.85 -11.31 22.35
N VAL A 376 -10.32 -10.06 22.26
CA VAL A 376 -11.35 -9.56 23.17
C VAL A 376 -12.56 -10.45 22.97
N THR A 377 -12.82 -11.36 23.88
CA THR A 377 -14.06 -12.10 23.93
C THR A 377 -15.16 -11.06 24.07
N GLU A 378 -16.03 -10.95 23.05
CA GLU A 378 -17.26 -10.17 23.17
C GLU A 378 -17.90 -10.50 24.52
N ALA A 379 -18.00 -9.52 25.39
CA ALA A 379 -18.73 -9.67 26.64
C ALA A 379 -20.15 -10.05 26.21
N LYS A 380 -20.54 -11.31 26.42
CA LYS A 380 -21.92 -11.74 26.31
C LYS A 380 -22.70 -10.81 27.21
N GLY A 381 -23.54 -9.98 26.58
CA GLY A 381 -24.39 -9.05 27.27
C GLY A 381 -25.18 -9.75 28.38
N ALA A 382 -25.13 -9.16 29.53
CA ALA A 382 -26.08 -9.38 30.61
C ALA A 382 -27.34 -8.54 30.35
#